data_460b2e2a31f5a5c32d80f2ec4c687f53
#
_entry.id   460b2e2a31f5a5c32d80f2ec4c687f53
#
_cell.length_a   1.000
_cell.length_b   1.000
_cell.length_c   1.000
_cell.angle_alpha   90.00
_cell.angle_beta   90.00
_cell.angle_gamma   90.00
#
_symmetry.space_group_name_H-M   'P 1'
#
loop_
_entity.id
_entity.type
_entity.pdbx_description
1 polymer ?
#
loop_
_entity_poly.entity_id
_entity_poly.type
_entity_poly.pdbx_seq_one_letter_code
_entity_poly.pdbx_strand_id
1 'polypeptide(L)'
;MALRALTRPIVAAAAALLCAAASPPGPSFVPVLKDNFPDAFVLQDGGRFIAYSTNDGPNVPMATSNDLVHWNFVANADGKKRDALPKLGSWAKVGFTWAPEVLKLGGRYLLYYTASDARRNAQCIGVAVAADPFGPFVDSNPEPIVCQTGLGGSIDANAFRDADGQLYLYFKNDGNRVRTRTSLWGQALAPDGLTVTGQPVELVKDDQGWEERVVEAPTMIRSAAGYELFFSGGFFGWNVEEGGLSPYAMGYASCAGPLGPCKAARENPVLHSFYEREAGCLSGPGHQSIFAVGERSFISFHAWEASSGCRKVDDRRYLYIAPLFWKDGKPQIGPSLR
;
A
#
# COMPACT_ATOMS: atom_id res chain seq x y z
N MET A 1 -15.49 -94.75 2.37
CA MET A 1 -14.32 -93.91 2.75
C MET A 1 -14.34 -92.64 1.87
N ALA A 2 -14.83 -91.54 2.38
CA ALA A 2 -14.98 -90.29 1.61
C ALA A 2 -14.09 -89.22 2.28
N LEU A 3 -13.08 -88.78 1.56
CA LEU A 3 -12.22 -87.67 1.98
C LEU A 3 -12.94 -86.34 1.79
N ARG A 4 -13.14 -85.60 2.88
CA ARG A 4 -13.60 -84.22 2.82
C ARG A 4 -12.37 -83.27 2.66
N ALA A 5 -12.36 -82.55 1.55
CA ALA A 5 -11.39 -81.47 1.30
C ALA A 5 -11.80 -80.22 2.08
N LEU A 6 -10.93 -79.73 2.95
CA LEU A 6 -11.04 -78.42 3.67
C LEU A 6 -10.49 -77.31 2.80
N THR A 7 -11.39 -76.49 2.28
CA THR A 7 -11.03 -75.23 1.61
C THR A 7 -10.86 -74.11 2.66
N ARG A 8 -9.67 -73.54 2.78
CA ARG A 8 -9.37 -72.32 3.58
C ARG A 8 -9.71 -71.11 2.75
N PRO A 9 -10.37 -70.06 3.32
CA PRO A 9 -10.56 -68.79 2.62
C PRO A 9 -9.28 -67.99 2.68
N ILE A 10 -8.84 -67.42 1.53
CA ILE A 10 -7.77 -66.43 1.42
C ILE A 10 -8.43 -65.09 1.72
N VAL A 11 -8.05 -64.49 2.85
CA VAL A 11 -8.40 -63.11 3.16
C VAL A 11 -7.39 -62.19 2.45
N ALA A 12 -7.83 -61.53 1.38
CA ALA A 12 -7.07 -60.48 0.73
C ALA A 12 -7.16 -59.20 1.55
N ALA A 13 -6.08 -58.82 2.21
CA ALA A 13 -5.98 -57.52 2.86
C ALA A 13 -5.74 -56.42 1.80
N ALA A 14 -6.76 -55.64 1.53
CA ALA A 14 -6.63 -54.42 0.72
C ALA A 14 -5.90 -53.36 1.53
N ALA A 15 -4.64 -53.09 1.23
CA ALA A 15 -3.91 -51.94 1.75
C ALA A 15 -4.42 -50.66 1.06
N ALA A 16 -5.24 -49.90 1.76
CA ALA A 16 -5.63 -48.57 1.33
C ALA A 16 -4.39 -47.64 1.46
N LEU A 17 -3.75 -47.28 0.32
CA LEU A 17 -2.80 -46.16 0.27
C LEU A 17 -3.60 -44.86 0.51
N LEU A 18 -3.48 -44.31 1.71
CA LEU A 18 -3.85 -42.94 1.97
C LEU A 18 -2.81 -42.04 1.26
N CYS A 19 -3.13 -41.56 0.05
CA CYS A 19 -2.46 -40.42 -0.52
C CYS A 19 -2.78 -39.20 0.38
N ALA A 20 -1.86 -38.84 1.27
CA ALA A 20 -1.90 -37.57 1.93
C ALA A 20 -1.79 -36.50 0.81
N ALA A 21 -2.90 -35.84 0.48
CA ALA A 21 -2.87 -34.68 -0.36
C ALA A 21 -1.99 -33.64 0.35
N ALA A 22 -0.85 -33.30 -0.25
CA ALA A 22 -0.03 -32.19 0.23
C ALA A 22 -0.93 -30.94 0.26
N SER A 23 -1.00 -30.28 1.40
CA SER A 23 -1.68 -29.01 1.49
C SER A 23 -1.08 -28.10 0.39
N PRO A 24 -1.92 -27.33 -0.35
CA PRO A 24 -1.39 -26.40 -1.33
C PRO A 24 -0.38 -25.48 -0.63
N PRO A 25 0.75 -25.16 -1.28
CA PRO A 25 1.71 -24.24 -0.70
C PRO A 25 0.98 -22.94 -0.37
N GLY A 26 1.24 -22.41 0.83
CA GLY A 26 0.66 -21.15 1.29
C GLY A 26 0.93 -19.99 0.33
N PRO A 27 0.29 -18.85 0.50
CA PRO A 27 0.46 -17.71 -0.39
C PRO A 27 1.94 -17.30 -0.41
N SER A 28 2.56 -17.36 -1.57
CA SER A 28 3.92 -16.88 -1.74
C SER A 28 3.89 -15.49 -2.36
N PHE A 29 4.59 -14.55 -1.72
CA PHE A 29 4.76 -13.19 -2.23
C PHE A 29 6.11 -13.06 -2.92
N VAL A 30 6.10 -12.59 -4.17
CA VAL A 30 7.28 -12.33 -4.98
C VAL A 30 7.22 -10.88 -5.45
N PRO A 31 8.28 -10.10 -5.29
CA PRO A 31 8.28 -8.71 -5.76
C PRO A 31 8.23 -8.66 -7.29
N VAL A 32 7.43 -7.73 -7.81
CA VAL A 32 7.33 -7.46 -9.26
C VAL A 32 8.38 -6.45 -9.73
N LEU A 33 8.94 -5.66 -8.81
CA LEU A 33 10.09 -4.79 -9.07
C LEU A 33 11.11 -4.95 -7.93
N LYS A 34 12.28 -5.50 -8.25
CA LYS A 34 13.38 -5.79 -7.31
C LYS A 34 14.38 -4.63 -7.27
N ASP A 35 13.91 -3.47 -6.88
CA ASP A 35 14.72 -2.28 -6.64
C ASP A 35 14.03 -1.46 -5.55
N ASN A 36 14.70 -0.43 -5.00
CA ASN A 36 14.10 0.43 -3.99
C ASN A 36 12.94 1.22 -4.60
N PHE A 37 11.73 0.84 -4.20
CA PHE A 37 10.48 1.44 -4.69
C PHE A 37 9.43 1.49 -3.58
N PRO A 38 9.71 2.21 -2.48
CA PRO A 38 8.81 2.28 -1.34
C PRO A 38 7.59 3.14 -1.60
N ASP A 39 6.52 2.89 -0.84
CA ASP A 39 5.31 3.73 -0.77
C ASP A 39 4.67 3.92 -2.16
N ALA A 40 4.55 2.80 -2.89
CA ALA A 40 4.18 2.80 -4.30
C ALA A 40 2.67 2.99 -4.52
N PHE A 41 2.30 4.05 -5.21
CA PHE A 41 0.97 4.24 -5.79
C PHE A 41 0.93 3.76 -7.25
N VAL A 42 -0.14 3.06 -7.65
CA VAL A 42 -0.32 2.56 -9.03
C VAL A 42 -1.52 3.23 -9.71
N LEU A 43 -1.25 3.93 -10.80
CA LEU A 43 -2.25 4.49 -11.70
C LEU A 43 -2.44 3.58 -12.92
N GLN A 44 -3.68 3.25 -13.27
CA GLN A 44 -4.01 2.69 -14.58
C GLN A 44 -4.38 3.82 -15.54
N ASP A 45 -3.65 3.95 -16.64
CA ASP A 45 -3.93 4.94 -17.67
C ASP A 45 -3.64 4.43 -19.08
N GLY A 46 -4.61 4.57 -19.99
CA GLY A 46 -4.46 4.24 -21.42
C GLY A 46 -4.03 2.80 -21.70
N GLY A 47 -4.41 1.83 -20.86
CA GLY A 47 -4.05 0.41 -21.03
C GLY A 47 -2.68 0.03 -20.48
N ARG A 48 -1.98 0.95 -19.81
CA ARG A 48 -0.72 0.70 -19.08
C ARG A 48 -0.89 1.03 -17.58
N PHE A 49 0.06 0.58 -16.80
CA PHE A 49 0.17 0.89 -15.38
C PHE A 49 1.41 1.74 -15.15
N ILE A 50 1.26 2.78 -14.33
CA ILE A 50 2.33 3.69 -13.95
C ILE A 50 2.39 3.68 -12.43
N ALA A 51 3.53 3.31 -11.86
CA ALA A 51 3.78 3.38 -10.44
C ALA A 51 4.64 4.60 -10.12
N TYR A 52 4.32 5.26 -9.01
CA TYR A 52 5.07 6.40 -8.45
C TYR A 52 5.53 6.02 -7.05
N SER A 53 6.69 6.49 -6.63
CA SER A 53 7.30 6.09 -5.35
C SER A 53 7.91 7.27 -4.62
N THR A 54 8.10 7.11 -3.32
CA THR A 54 8.93 7.98 -2.46
C THR A 54 10.30 8.22 -3.09
N ASN A 55 10.88 9.38 -2.85
CA ASN A 55 12.14 9.82 -3.43
C ASN A 55 13.26 8.77 -3.28
N ASP A 56 13.93 8.51 -4.42
CA ASP A 56 15.10 7.64 -4.53
C ASP A 56 15.98 8.17 -5.69
N GLY A 57 16.71 9.25 -5.41
CA GLY A 57 17.37 10.09 -6.41
C GLY A 57 16.43 11.17 -6.94
N PRO A 58 15.49 10.88 -7.86
CA PRO A 58 14.38 11.76 -8.21
C PRO A 58 13.47 12.07 -7.00
N ASN A 59 12.76 13.22 -7.03
CA ASN A 59 11.72 13.49 -6.04
C ASN A 59 10.58 12.48 -6.13
N VAL A 60 10.16 12.13 -7.34
CA VAL A 60 9.11 11.14 -7.61
C VAL A 60 9.56 10.22 -8.74
N PRO A 61 10.29 9.14 -8.44
CA PRO A 61 10.64 8.13 -9.44
C PRO A 61 9.39 7.38 -9.91
N MET A 62 9.43 6.89 -11.16
CA MET A 62 8.34 6.16 -11.77
C MET A 62 8.80 4.84 -12.37
N ALA A 63 7.89 3.86 -12.36
CA ALA A 63 8.03 2.62 -13.13
C ALA A 63 6.75 2.36 -13.94
N THR A 64 6.86 1.57 -15.02
CA THR A 64 5.72 1.21 -15.87
C THR A 64 5.64 -0.27 -16.13
N SER A 65 4.41 -0.76 -16.33
CA SER A 65 4.08 -2.12 -16.73
C SER A 65 2.89 -2.13 -17.69
N ASN A 66 2.80 -3.17 -18.54
CA ASN A 66 1.61 -3.45 -19.35
C ASN A 66 0.80 -4.64 -18.79
N ASP A 67 1.34 -5.38 -17.84
CA ASP A 67 0.77 -6.65 -17.36
C ASP A 67 0.76 -6.82 -15.83
N LEU A 68 1.22 -5.80 -15.08
CA LEU A 68 1.39 -5.79 -13.62
C LEU A 68 2.51 -6.71 -13.08
N VAL A 69 3.16 -7.49 -13.93
CA VAL A 69 4.22 -8.43 -13.56
C VAL A 69 5.60 -7.91 -13.93
N HIS A 70 5.73 -7.40 -15.14
CA HIS A 70 7.00 -6.90 -15.67
C HIS A 70 7.04 -5.36 -15.57
N TRP A 71 7.87 -4.86 -14.68
CA TRP A 71 8.02 -3.43 -14.42
C TRP A 71 9.40 -2.92 -14.82
N ASN A 72 9.43 -1.74 -15.42
CA ASN A 72 10.66 -1.05 -15.77
C ASN A 72 10.61 0.39 -15.30
N PHE A 73 11.74 0.90 -14.79
CA PHE A 73 11.84 2.33 -14.48
C PHE A 73 11.65 3.19 -15.72
N VAL A 74 10.96 4.29 -15.55
CA VAL A 74 10.92 5.35 -16.56
C VAL A 74 12.24 6.10 -16.51
N ALA A 75 12.98 6.08 -17.62
CA ALA A 75 14.31 6.69 -17.72
C ALA A 75 14.30 7.90 -18.68
N ASN A 76 15.20 8.83 -18.43
CA ASN A 76 15.58 9.87 -19.34
C ASN A 76 16.48 9.32 -20.46
N ALA A 77 16.78 10.15 -21.46
CA ALA A 77 17.66 9.76 -22.57
C ALA A 77 19.10 9.40 -22.13
N ASP A 78 19.54 9.88 -20.96
CA ASP A 78 20.85 9.54 -20.36
C ASP A 78 20.80 8.26 -19.50
N GLY A 79 19.68 7.54 -19.49
CA GLY A 79 19.47 6.30 -18.75
C GLY A 79 19.18 6.46 -17.25
N LYS A 80 19.17 7.68 -16.72
CA LYS A 80 18.82 7.93 -15.31
C LYS A 80 17.32 7.86 -15.09
N LYS A 81 16.90 7.48 -13.87
CA LYS A 81 15.50 7.51 -13.45
C LYS A 81 14.92 8.91 -13.69
N ARG A 82 13.79 8.97 -14.39
CA ARG A 82 13.07 10.23 -14.66
C ARG A 82 12.32 10.67 -13.40
N ASP A 83 12.32 11.98 -13.15
CA ASP A 83 11.57 12.60 -12.07
C ASP A 83 10.23 13.12 -12.58
N ALA A 84 9.12 12.64 -12.01
CA ALA A 84 7.79 13.16 -12.34
C ALA A 84 7.60 14.59 -11.79
N LEU A 85 8.27 14.94 -10.67
CA LEU A 85 8.17 16.22 -10.00
C LEU A 85 9.56 16.86 -9.87
N PRO A 86 10.19 17.30 -10.98
CA PRO A 86 11.59 17.78 -10.97
C PRO A 86 11.78 19.08 -10.17
N LYS A 87 10.69 19.82 -9.92
CA LYS A 87 10.68 21.03 -9.11
C LYS A 87 9.55 20.98 -8.11
N LEU A 88 9.88 20.98 -6.84
CA LEU A 88 8.92 21.07 -5.74
C LEU A 88 8.27 22.45 -5.65
N GLY A 89 7.13 22.53 -4.96
CA GLY A 89 6.52 23.80 -4.57
C GLY A 89 7.49 24.70 -3.80
N SER A 90 7.31 25.99 -3.88
CA SER A 90 8.23 26.97 -3.26
C SER A 90 8.33 26.86 -1.73
N TRP A 91 7.39 26.19 -1.10
CA TRP A 91 7.33 25.92 0.33
C TRP A 91 8.16 24.68 0.73
N ALA A 92 8.42 23.77 -0.21
CA ALA A 92 8.94 22.43 0.04
C ALA A 92 10.47 22.36 -0.09
N LYS A 93 11.08 21.53 0.75
CA LYS A 93 12.52 21.26 0.76
C LYS A 93 12.81 19.95 0.02
N VAL A 94 13.83 19.95 -0.83
CA VAL A 94 14.29 18.76 -1.58
C VAL A 94 14.82 17.67 -0.64
N GLY A 95 14.63 16.41 -1.03
CA GLY A 95 15.18 15.23 -0.36
C GLY A 95 14.23 14.56 0.64
N PHE A 96 12.99 15.06 0.77
CA PHE A 96 11.99 14.55 1.70
C PHE A 96 10.61 14.46 1.00
N THR A 97 10.58 13.98 -0.23
CA THR A 97 9.34 13.80 -0.99
C THR A 97 8.86 12.36 -0.81
N TRP A 98 7.74 12.18 -0.10
CA TRP A 98 7.24 10.86 0.29
C TRP A 98 5.84 10.61 -0.21
N ALA A 99 5.51 9.31 -0.37
CA ALA A 99 4.17 8.78 -0.61
C ALA A 99 3.38 9.58 -1.65
N PRO A 100 3.86 9.66 -2.90
CA PRO A 100 3.14 10.36 -3.97
C PRO A 100 1.92 9.55 -4.41
N GLU A 101 0.81 10.25 -4.70
CA GLU A 101 -0.38 9.67 -5.28
C GLU A 101 -0.94 10.54 -6.39
N VAL A 102 -1.46 9.91 -7.45
CA VAL A 102 -1.93 10.62 -8.65
C VAL A 102 -3.42 10.38 -8.90
N LEU A 103 -4.20 11.47 -8.94
CA LEU A 103 -5.60 11.46 -9.35
C LEU A 103 -5.74 12.00 -10.77
N LYS A 104 -6.38 11.23 -11.67
CA LYS A 104 -6.80 11.75 -12.98
C LYS A 104 -8.12 12.47 -12.86
N LEU A 105 -8.14 13.77 -13.18
CA LEU A 105 -9.32 14.62 -13.04
C LEU A 105 -9.42 15.63 -14.20
N GLY A 106 -10.55 15.61 -14.93
CA GLY A 106 -10.84 16.60 -15.96
C GLY A 106 -9.81 16.68 -17.09
N GLY A 107 -9.20 15.55 -17.48
CA GLY A 107 -8.18 15.50 -18.54
C GLY A 107 -6.78 15.92 -18.11
N ARG A 108 -6.55 16.14 -16.82
CA ARG A 108 -5.26 16.42 -16.20
C ARG A 108 -4.97 15.43 -15.07
N TYR A 109 -3.74 15.45 -14.54
CA TYR A 109 -3.27 14.61 -13.44
C TYR A 109 -2.87 15.50 -12.29
N LEU A 110 -3.33 15.16 -11.09
CA LEU A 110 -3.02 15.83 -9.84
C LEU A 110 -2.14 14.88 -9.02
N LEU A 111 -0.92 15.28 -8.73
CA LEU A 111 0.01 14.57 -7.89
C LEU A 111 -0.03 15.17 -6.48
N TYR A 112 -0.57 14.43 -5.52
CA TYR A 112 -0.45 14.75 -4.11
C TYR A 112 0.85 14.15 -3.59
N TYR A 113 1.60 14.90 -2.80
CA TYR A 113 2.90 14.47 -2.29
C TYR A 113 3.18 15.04 -0.92
N THR A 114 3.89 14.29 -0.11
CA THR A 114 4.45 14.81 1.15
C THR A 114 5.80 15.47 0.89
N ALA A 115 6.06 16.61 1.50
CA ALA A 115 7.38 17.21 1.53
C ALA A 115 7.62 18.01 2.82
N SER A 116 8.90 18.20 3.17
CA SER A 116 9.29 18.98 4.35
C SER A 116 9.10 20.47 4.10
N ASP A 117 8.31 21.15 4.92
CA ASP A 117 8.26 22.62 4.98
C ASP A 117 9.26 23.12 6.03
N ALA A 118 10.34 23.73 5.56
CA ALA A 118 11.40 24.22 6.44
C ALA A 118 10.94 25.36 7.38
N ARG A 119 9.94 26.15 6.96
CA ARG A 119 9.39 27.27 7.77
C ARG A 119 8.57 26.74 8.95
N ARG A 120 7.88 25.61 8.74
CA ARG A 120 7.02 24.95 9.74
C ARG A 120 7.77 23.87 10.51
N ASN A 121 8.95 23.46 10.05
CA ASN A 121 9.68 22.31 10.58
C ASN A 121 8.78 21.08 10.70
N ALA A 122 8.02 20.78 9.65
CA ALA A 122 7.05 19.70 9.59
C ALA A 122 6.96 19.13 8.17
N GLN A 123 6.55 17.88 8.05
CA GLN A 123 6.12 17.33 6.77
C GLN A 123 4.69 17.79 6.48
N CYS A 124 4.45 18.23 5.25
CA CYS A 124 3.16 18.75 4.81
C CYS A 124 2.80 18.19 3.45
N ILE A 125 1.53 18.26 3.08
CA ILE A 125 1.03 17.75 1.80
C ILE A 125 0.86 18.89 0.81
N GLY A 126 1.46 18.73 -0.38
CA GLY A 126 1.28 19.59 -1.54
C GLY A 126 0.48 18.90 -2.65
N VAL A 127 0.11 19.68 -3.66
CA VAL A 127 -0.49 19.19 -4.90
C VAL A 127 0.15 19.84 -6.10
N ALA A 128 0.57 19.03 -7.06
CA ALA A 128 1.15 19.45 -8.33
C ALA A 128 0.29 18.95 -9.50
N VAL A 129 0.30 19.66 -10.63
CA VAL A 129 -0.57 19.38 -11.78
C VAL A 129 0.27 19.12 -13.02
N ALA A 130 -0.15 18.15 -13.84
CA ALA A 130 0.41 17.88 -15.16
C ALA A 130 -0.68 17.55 -16.19
N ALA A 131 -0.40 17.75 -17.48
CA ALA A 131 -1.23 17.30 -18.58
C ALA A 131 -0.95 15.82 -18.96
N ASP A 132 0.22 15.31 -18.56
CA ASP A 132 0.70 13.96 -18.86
C ASP A 132 0.99 13.21 -17.55
N PRO A 133 0.63 11.91 -17.43
CA PRO A 133 0.86 11.16 -16.21
C PRO A 133 2.35 11.00 -15.85
N PHE A 134 3.24 11.14 -16.80
CA PHE A 134 4.69 11.12 -16.56
C PHE A 134 5.26 12.49 -16.15
N GLY A 135 4.41 13.51 -16.01
CA GLY A 135 4.83 14.87 -15.69
C GLY A 135 5.52 15.58 -16.89
N PRO A 136 6.25 16.68 -16.67
CA PRO A 136 6.58 17.20 -15.35
C PRO A 136 5.33 17.74 -14.61
N PHE A 137 5.18 17.35 -13.38
CA PHE A 137 4.21 17.96 -12.50
C PHE A 137 4.71 19.30 -11.99
N VAL A 138 3.82 20.26 -11.81
CA VAL A 138 4.13 21.61 -11.35
C VAL A 138 3.25 21.96 -10.16
N ASP A 139 3.87 22.21 -9.00
CA ASP A 139 3.20 22.80 -7.85
C ASP A 139 3.37 24.33 -7.89
N SER A 140 2.26 25.01 -8.16
CA SER A 140 2.20 26.48 -8.22
C SER A 140 1.72 27.11 -6.90
N ASN A 141 1.38 26.29 -5.89
CA ASN A 141 0.92 26.80 -4.61
C ASN A 141 2.09 27.40 -3.81
N PRO A 142 1.91 28.55 -3.18
CA PRO A 142 2.92 29.13 -2.29
C PRO A 142 3.00 28.43 -0.93
N GLU A 143 1.99 27.62 -0.59
CA GLU A 143 1.81 26.93 0.69
C GLU A 143 1.34 25.49 0.45
N PRO A 144 1.62 24.56 1.36
CA PRO A 144 1.03 23.23 1.32
C PRO A 144 -0.49 23.28 1.48
N ILE A 145 -1.22 22.30 0.93
CA ILE A 145 -2.67 22.25 1.03
C ILE A 145 -3.15 21.68 2.37
N VAL A 146 -2.35 20.83 3.02
CA VAL A 146 -2.60 20.31 4.38
C VAL A 146 -1.32 20.29 5.20
N CYS A 147 -1.37 20.82 6.41
CA CYS A 147 -0.25 20.79 7.34
C CYS A 147 -0.72 20.95 8.79
N GLN A 148 -0.93 19.85 9.49
CA GLN A 148 -1.36 19.85 10.90
C GLN A 148 -0.17 20.01 11.84
N THR A 149 0.46 21.17 11.86
CA THR A 149 1.70 21.43 12.62
C THR A 149 1.57 21.14 14.11
N GLY A 150 0.41 21.40 14.71
CA GLY A 150 0.10 21.06 16.11
C GLY A 150 0.08 19.56 16.41
N LEU A 151 -0.03 18.70 15.35
CA LEU A 151 -0.03 17.25 15.43
C LEU A 151 1.21 16.62 14.78
N GLY A 152 2.28 17.40 14.57
CA GLY A 152 3.55 16.95 13.99
C GLY A 152 3.71 17.17 12.49
N GLY A 153 2.65 17.48 11.77
CA GLY A 153 2.59 17.61 10.32
C GLY A 153 1.50 16.74 9.71
N SER A 154 1.51 16.61 8.38
CA SER A 154 0.57 15.77 7.62
C SER A 154 1.30 15.07 6.49
N ILE A 155 1.08 13.74 6.35
CA ILE A 155 1.74 12.89 5.36
C ILE A 155 0.75 11.90 4.74
N ASP A 156 1.20 11.15 3.73
CA ASP A 156 0.51 10.00 3.14
C ASP A 156 -0.87 10.35 2.58
N ALA A 157 -0.89 11.27 1.62
CA ALA A 157 -2.13 11.70 0.99
C ALA A 157 -2.74 10.60 0.10
N ASN A 158 -4.05 10.35 0.25
CA ASN A 158 -4.84 9.52 -0.65
C ASN A 158 -6.06 10.30 -1.14
N ALA A 159 -6.18 10.49 -2.44
CA ALA A 159 -7.29 11.19 -3.06
C ALA A 159 -8.36 10.21 -3.55
N PHE A 160 -9.57 10.36 -3.05
CA PHE A 160 -10.71 9.51 -3.41
C PHE A 160 -11.82 10.32 -4.08
N ARG A 161 -12.35 9.76 -5.18
CA ARG A 161 -13.53 10.27 -5.84
C ARG A 161 -14.70 9.35 -5.59
N ASP A 162 -15.74 9.86 -4.93
CA ASP A 162 -16.95 9.09 -4.67
C ASP A 162 -17.84 9.01 -5.94
N ALA A 163 -18.84 8.14 -5.89
CA ALA A 163 -19.76 7.88 -7.00
C ALA A 163 -20.60 9.10 -7.40
N ASP A 164 -20.87 10.01 -6.49
CA ASP A 164 -21.54 11.30 -6.76
C ASP A 164 -20.60 12.36 -7.37
N GLY A 165 -19.30 12.04 -7.48
CA GLY A 165 -18.27 12.92 -8.03
C GLY A 165 -17.58 13.79 -6.99
N GLN A 166 -18.02 13.78 -5.72
CA GLN A 166 -17.36 14.51 -4.64
C GLN A 166 -15.96 13.93 -4.40
N LEU A 167 -15.00 14.81 -4.17
CA LEU A 167 -13.61 14.46 -3.90
C LEU A 167 -13.30 14.57 -2.41
N TYR A 168 -12.45 13.66 -1.94
CA TYR A 168 -11.95 13.62 -0.57
C TYR A 168 -10.45 13.38 -0.57
N LEU A 169 -9.77 13.91 0.44
CA LEU A 169 -8.36 13.65 0.73
C LEU A 169 -8.26 12.98 2.09
N TYR A 170 -7.61 11.83 2.11
CA TYR A 170 -7.24 11.14 3.35
C TYR A 170 -5.76 11.33 3.60
N PHE A 171 -5.38 11.40 4.86
CA PHE A 171 -3.99 11.62 5.26
C PHE A 171 -3.76 11.21 6.71
N LYS A 172 -2.51 11.13 7.10
CA LYS A 172 -2.08 10.88 8.47
C LYS A 172 -1.50 12.15 9.08
N ASN A 173 -1.73 12.37 10.41
CA ASN A 173 -0.88 13.32 11.14
C ASN A 173 0.46 12.66 11.50
N ASP A 174 1.58 13.39 11.34
CA ASP A 174 2.94 12.90 11.59
C ASP A 174 3.30 12.93 13.10
N GLY A 175 2.40 12.36 13.92
CA GLY A 175 2.48 12.39 15.39
C GLY A 175 3.68 11.62 15.94
N ASN A 176 4.05 10.50 15.31
CA ASN A 176 5.22 9.71 15.73
C ASN A 176 6.54 10.52 15.65
N ARG A 177 6.68 11.47 14.73
CA ARG A 177 7.82 12.39 14.67
C ARG A 177 7.96 13.23 15.95
N VAL A 178 6.86 13.61 16.54
CA VAL A 178 6.81 14.44 17.76
C VAL A 178 6.41 13.63 19.01
N ARG A 179 6.43 12.29 18.91
CA ARG A 179 6.13 11.34 19.99
C ARG A 179 4.71 11.45 20.55
N THR A 180 3.75 11.80 19.67
CA THR A 180 2.32 11.78 19.96
C THR A 180 1.63 10.67 19.18
N ARG A 181 0.33 10.49 19.40
CA ARG A 181 -0.48 9.51 18.70
C ARG A 181 -0.61 9.86 17.21
N THR A 182 -0.74 8.84 16.40
CA THR A 182 -1.08 8.98 14.99
C THR A 182 -2.56 8.67 14.78
N SER A 183 -3.14 9.32 13.81
CA SER A 183 -4.51 9.10 13.38
C SER A 183 -4.61 9.29 11.87
N LEU A 184 -5.61 8.66 11.28
CA LEU A 184 -6.02 8.89 9.90
C LEU A 184 -7.16 9.90 9.86
N TRP A 185 -7.04 10.85 8.98
CA TRP A 185 -7.96 11.95 8.80
C TRP A 185 -8.56 11.93 7.41
N GLY A 186 -9.81 12.36 7.28
CA GLY A 186 -10.48 12.61 6.00
C GLY A 186 -10.95 14.05 5.92
N GLN A 187 -10.85 14.66 4.74
CA GLN A 187 -11.33 16.01 4.49
C GLN A 187 -11.86 16.11 3.07
N ALA A 188 -12.92 16.90 2.84
CA ALA A 188 -13.41 17.13 1.50
C ALA A 188 -12.39 17.95 0.69
N LEU A 189 -12.29 17.65 -0.61
CA LEU A 189 -11.57 18.47 -1.59
C LEU A 189 -12.57 19.34 -2.38
N ALA A 190 -12.10 20.50 -2.81
CA ALA A 190 -12.80 21.28 -3.81
C ALA A 190 -12.94 20.49 -5.12
N PRO A 191 -13.91 20.79 -5.99
CA PRO A 191 -14.15 20.04 -7.24
C PRO A 191 -12.96 20.00 -8.21
N ASP A 192 -12.05 20.96 -8.10
CA ASP A 192 -10.81 21.00 -8.89
C ASP A 192 -9.66 20.16 -8.31
N GLY A 193 -9.83 19.63 -7.09
CA GLY A 193 -8.84 18.81 -6.39
C GLY A 193 -7.63 19.57 -5.85
N LEU A 194 -7.61 20.90 -5.90
CA LEU A 194 -6.42 21.69 -5.57
C LEU A 194 -6.40 22.24 -4.14
N THR A 195 -7.54 22.21 -3.45
CA THR A 195 -7.67 22.72 -2.08
C THR A 195 -8.60 21.83 -1.26
N VAL A 196 -8.35 21.74 0.04
CA VAL A 196 -9.26 21.09 0.98
C VAL A 196 -10.37 22.05 1.41
N THR A 197 -11.55 21.54 1.72
CA THR A 197 -12.71 22.30 2.19
C THR A 197 -13.28 21.71 3.48
N GLY A 198 -13.93 22.53 4.29
CA GLY A 198 -14.46 22.08 5.58
C GLY A 198 -13.36 21.79 6.60
N GLN A 199 -13.71 21.11 7.67
CA GLN A 199 -12.77 20.69 8.72
C GLN A 199 -12.35 19.23 8.51
N PRO A 200 -11.11 18.85 8.83
CA PRO A 200 -10.70 17.45 8.83
C PRO A 200 -11.45 16.66 9.90
N VAL A 201 -11.81 15.43 9.58
CA VAL A 201 -12.48 14.47 10.47
C VAL A 201 -11.52 13.34 10.79
N GLU A 202 -11.35 13.03 12.07
CA GLU A 202 -10.57 11.88 12.52
C GLU A 202 -11.34 10.58 12.27
N LEU A 203 -10.78 9.64 11.51
CA LEU A 203 -11.44 8.43 11.06
C LEU A 203 -10.97 7.17 11.81
N VAL A 204 -9.66 7.02 11.98
CA VAL A 204 -9.03 5.88 12.65
C VAL A 204 -7.92 6.39 13.56
N LYS A 205 -7.78 5.77 14.74
CA LYS A 205 -6.71 6.01 15.71
C LYS A 205 -5.85 4.77 15.86
N ASP A 206 -4.65 4.96 16.37
CA ASP A 206 -3.72 3.90 16.77
C ASP A 206 -4.18 3.23 18.10
N ASP A 207 -5.24 2.44 18.07
CA ASP A 207 -5.86 1.85 19.26
C ASP A 207 -5.83 0.32 19.31
N GLN A 208 -5.32 -0.35 18.27
CA GLN A 208 -5.09 -1.80 18.26
C GLN A 208 -3.61 -2.12 18.52
N GLY A 209 -3.34 -3.19 19.25
CA GLY A 209 -1.97 -3.52 19.70
C GLY A 209 -0.96 -3.77 18.58
N TRP A 210 -1.39 -4.30 17.42
CA TRP A 210 -0.52 -4.54 16.26
C TRP A 210 -0.02 -3.25 15.59
N GLU A 211 -0.67 -2.14 15.82
CA GLU A 211 -0.35 -0.82 15.25
C GLU A 211 0.87 -0.17 15.90
N GLU A 212 1.30 -0.66 17.07
CA GLU A 212 2.46 -0.13 17.79
C GLU A 212 2.48 1.40 17.91
N ARG A 213 1.29 2.01 18.06
CA ARG A 213 1.05 3.46 18.12
C ARG A 213 1.28 4.21 16.81
N VAL A 214 1.33 3.51 15.67
CA VAL A 214 1.42 4.09 14.34
C VAL A 214 0.31 3.55 13.45
N VAL A 215 -0.50 4.44 12.89
CA VAL A 215 -1.38 4.16 11.74
C VAL A 215 -1.01 5.14 10.64
N GLU A 216 -0.91 4.66 9.38
CA GLU A 216 -0.48 5.47 8.23
C GLU A 216 -0.97 4.92 6.90
N ALA A 217 -0.62 5.59 5.81
CA ALA A 217 -0.93 5.18 4.45
C ALA A 217 -2.42 4.89 4.22
N PRO A 218 -3.35 5.82 4.49
CA PRO A 218 -4.76 5.60 4.25
C PRO A 218 -5.04 5.39 2.78
N THR A 219 -5.90 4.41 2.45
CA THR A 219 -6.43 4.20 1.10
C THR A 219 -7.92 3.90 1.20
N MET A 220 -8.76 4.86 0.82
CA MET A 220 -10.20 4.70 0.80
C MET A 220 -10.65 4.04 -0.49
N ILE A 221 -11.51 3.04 -0.36
CA ILE A 221 -12.20 2.43 -1.49
C ILE A 221 -13.69 2.32 -1.23
N ARG A 222 -14.45 2.10 -2.30
CA ARG A 222 -15.84 1.69 -2.23
C ARG A 222 -15.98 0.31 -2.86
N SER A 223 -16.34 -0.66 -2.05
CA SER A 223 -16.63 -2.03 -2.46
C SER A 223 -18.15 -2.33 -2.40
N ALA A 224 -18.52 -3.56 -2.70
CA ALA A 224 -19.90 -4.03 -2.46
C ALA A 224 -20.29 -4.04 -0.97
N ALA A 225 -19.29 -4.09 -0.07
CA ALA A 225 -19.49 -4.04 1.39
C ALA A 225 -19.70 -2.60 1.91
N GLY A 226 -19.43 -1.58 1.08
CA GLY A 226 -19.53 -0.16 1.45
C GLY A 226 -18.19 0.55 1.35
N TYR A 227 -17.94 1.52 2.23
CA TYR A 227 -16.67 2.23 2.30
C TYR A 227 -15.69 1.48 3.20
N GLU A 228 -14.49 1.26 2.71
CA GLU A 228 -13.42 0.58 3.42
C GLU A 228 -12.15 1.43 3.35
N LEU A 229 -11.64 1.82 4.50
CA LEU A 229 -10.40 2.55 4.65
C LEU A 229 -9.29 1.56 5.01
N PHE A 230 -8.45 1.21 4.04
CA PHE A 230 -7.24 0.42 4.28
C PHE A 230 -6.15 1.32 4.85
N PHE A 231 -5.29 0.74 5.68
CA PHE A 231 -4.19 1.45 6.29
C PHE A 231 -3.07 0.50 6.72
N SER A 232 -1.91 1.07 6.98
CA SER A 232 -0.79 0.34 7.58
C SER A 232 -0.61 0.73 9.03
N GLY A 233 -0.04 -0.19 9.80
CA GLY A 233 0.27 0.03 11.22
C GLY A 233 1.58 -0.64 11.61
N GLY A 234 2.12 -0.24 12.75
CA GLY A 234 3.42 -0.67 13.24
C GLY A 234 4.58 0.16 12.69
N PHE A 235 5.76 -0.05 13.22
CA PHE A 235 6.96 0.63 12.73
C PHE A 235 7.38 0.07 11.37
N PHE A 236 7.47 0.93 10.34
CA PHE A 236 7.79 0.51 8.98
C PHE A 236 9.21 -0.07 8.82
N GLY A 237 10.12 0.27 9.73
CA GLY A 237 11.51 -0.18 9.66
C GLY A 237 11.70 -1.64 10.00
N TRP A 238 12.89 -2.15 9.70
CA TRP A 238 13.30 -3.50 10.09
C TRP A 238 14.53 -3.40 10.99
N ASN A 239 14.31 -3.50 12.28
CA ASN A 239 15.38 -3.47 13.28
C ASN A 239 16.04 -4.85 13.41
N VAL A 240 17.16 -5.04 12.72
CA VAL A 240 17.92 -6.31 12.74
C VAL A 240 18.55 -6.64 14.10
N GLU A 241 18.76 -5.66 14.98
CA GLU A 241 19.34 -5.88 16.32
C GLU A 241 18.39 -6.67 17.22
N GLU A 242 17.10 -6.60 16.99
CA GLU A 242 16.09 -7.34 17.73
C GLU A 242 15.84 -8.75 17.16
N GLY A 243 16.44 -9.08 16.01
CA GLY A 243 16.39 -10.43 15.41
C GLY A 243 15.01 -10.87 14.89
N GLY A 244 14.02 -9.98 14.92
CA GLY A 244 12.65 -10.21 14.45
C GLY A 244 12.42 -9.73 13.01
N LEU A 245 11.22 -9.97 12.49
CA LEU A 245 10.72 -9.37 11.28
C LEU A 245 10.21 -7.96 11.55
N SER A 246 10.10 -7.13 10.51
CA SER A 246 9.46 -5.81 10.65
C SER A 246 8.01 -5.97 11.15
N PRO A 247 7.57 -5.19 12.14
CA PRO A 247 6.20 -5.24 12.65
C PRO A 247 5.18 -4.58 11.70
N TYR A 248 5.65 -3.92 10.64
CA TYR A 248 4.77 -3.22 9.69
C TYR A 248 3.80 -4.19 9.04
N ALA A 249 2.53 -3.82 9.02
CA ALA A 249 1.44 -4.66 8.58
C ALA A 249 0.29 -3.82 8.00
N MET A 250 -0.67 -4.47 7.33
CA MET A 250 -1.84 -3.81 6.75
C MET A 250 -3.12 -4.25 7.44
N GLY A 251 -4.03 -3.30 7.64
CA GLY A 251 -5.37 -3.52 8.15
C GLY A 251 -6.40 -2.69 7.39
N TYR A 252 -7.65 -2.75 7.83
CA TYR A 252 -8.73 -1.94 7.29
C TYR A 252 -9.75 -1.55 8.35
N ALA A 253 -10.54 -0.54 8.03
CA ALA A 253 -11.71 -0.11 8.80
C ALA A 253 -12.91 -0.02 7.86
N SER A 254 -14.10 -0.45 8.33
CA SER A 254 -15.36 -0.21 7.64
C SER A 254 -15.92 1.15 8.04
N CYS A 255 -16.36 1.94 7.06
CA CYS A 255 -16.85 3.29 7.28
C CYS A 255 -18.32 3.42 6.83
N ALA A 256 -19.09 4.21 7.54
CA ALA A 256 -20.48 4.51 7.18
C ALA A 256 -20.59 5.43 5.94
N GLY A 257 -19.54 6.18 5.65
CA GLY A 257 -19.41 7.06 4.50
C GLY A 257 -17.99 7.55 4.33
N PRO A 258 -17.69 8.41 3.33
CA PRO A 258 -16.34 8.89 3.05
C PRO A 258 -15.68 9.61 4.23
N LEU A 259 -16.44 10.28 5.07
CA LEU A 259 -15.96 10.95 6.28
C LEU A 259 -16.39 10.22 7.56
N GLY A 260 -16.64 8.90 7.47
CA GLY A 260 -16.92 8.07 8.62
C GLY A 260 -18.38 8.10 9.12
N PRO A 261 -18.62 7.69 10.36
CA PRO A 261 -17.64 7.09 11.28
C PRO A 261 -17.06 5.78 10.76
N CYS A 262 -15.78 5.54 11.06
CA CYS A 262 -15.08 4.33 10.70
C CYS A 262 -14.86 3.45 11.94
N LYS A 263 -14.81 2.13 11.71
CA LYS A 263 -14.53 1.13 12.74
C LYS A 263 -13.49 0.15 12.24
N ALA A 264 -12.32 0.13 12.86
CA ALA A 264 -11.26 -0.82 12.55
C ALA A 264 -11.74 -2.27 12.74
N ALA A 265 -11.38 -3.12 11.79
CA ALA A 265 -11.76 -4.54 11.80
C ALA A 265 -11.06 -5.28 12.95
N ARG A 266 -11.77 -6.21 13.58
CA ARG A 266 -11.22 -6.98 14.70
C ARG A 266 -10.18 -8.01 14.25
N GLU A 267 -10.25 -8.45 13.01
CA GLU A 267 -9.35 -9.40 12.38
C GLU A 267 -8.04 -8.81 11.87
N ASN A 268 -7.85 -7.49 11.99
CA ASN A 268 -6.58 -6.86 11.64
C ASN A 268 -5.41 -7.47 12.44
N PRO A 269 -4.22 -7.53 11.84
CA PRO A 269 -3.90 -7.13 10.47
C PRO A 269 -4.31 -8.19 9.43
N VAL A 270 -4.66 -7.76 8.20
CA VAL A 270 -5.02 -8.65 7.08
C VAL A 270 -3.81 -9.18 6.30
N LEU A 271 -2.69 -8.49 6.38
CA LEU A 271 -1.39 -8.97 5.91
C LEU A 271 -0.29 -8.44 6.85
N HIS A 272 0.58 -9.35 7.28
CA HIS A 272 1.69 -9.05 8.18
C HIS A 272 2.96 -9.81 7.78
N SER A 273 4.06 -9.53 8.42
CA SER A 273 5.33 -10.24 8.21
C SER A 273 5.20 -11.72 8.56
N PHE A 274 5.83 -12.58 7.76
CA PHE A 274 5.94 -14.00 8.05
C PHE A 274 7.23 -14.60 7.48
N TYR A 275 7.64 -15.71 8.06
CA TYR A 275 8.66 -16.59 7.50
C TYR A 275 8.21 -18.04 7.61
N GLU A 276 7.94 -18.64 6.49
CA GLU A 276 7.56 -20.04 6.36
C GLU A 276 8.45 -20.71 5.32
N ARG A 277 8.95 -21.90 5.65
CA ARG A 277 9.96 -22.60 4.83
C ARG A 277 9.50 -22.83 3.39
N GLU A 278 8.21 -23.07 3.17
CA GLU A 278 7.63 -23.35 1.86
C GLU A 278 7.00 -22.10 1.21
N ALA A 279 6.41 -21.22 1.98
CA ALA A 279 5.77 -20.00 1.51
C ALA A 279 6.77 -18.83 1.31
N GLY A 280 7.98 -18.95 1.88
CA GLY A 280 9.02 -17.94 1.77
C GLY A 280 8.99 -16.92 2.90
N CYS A 281 9.53 -15.74 2.62
CA CYS A 281 9.66 -14.63 3.55
C CYS A 281 8.95 -13.40 3.01
N LEU A 282 8.19 -12.74 3.88
CA LEU A 282 7.68 -11.38 3.68
C LEU A 282 7.95 -10.59 4.96
N SER A 283 8.61 -9.45 4.88
CA SER A 283 8.92 -8.62 6.05
C SER A 283 8.50 -7.18 5.83
N GLY A 284 7.65 -6.67 6.70
CA GLY A 284 7.12 -5.31 6.67
C GLY A 284 6.26 -5.00 5.44
N PRO A 285 5.23 -5.83 5.10
CA PRO A 285 4.31 -5.47 4.05
C PRO A 285 3.44 -4.28 4.47
N GLY A 286 3.43 -3.22 3.67
CA GLY A 286 2.60 -2.06 3.98
C GLY A 286 2.70 -0.95 2.96
N HIS A 287 2.13 0.20 3.34
CA HIS A 287 1.96 1.38 2.50
C HIS A 287 1.30 1.02 1.17
N GLN A 288 0.09 0.50 1.28
CA GLN A 288 -0.67 -0.04 0.16
C GLN A 288 -1.33 1.05 -0.68
N SER A 289 -1.52 0.74 -1.94
CA SER A 289 -2.46 1.41 -2.84
C SER A 289 -3.37 0.37 -3.49
N ILE A 290 -4.65 0.70 -3.71
CA ILE A 290 -5.63 -0.22 -4.27
C ILE A 290 -6.16 0.35 -5.58
N PHE A 291 -6.20 -0.48 -6.61
CA PHE A 291 -6.68 -0.09 -7.94
C PHE A 291 -7.47 -1.24 -8.59
N ALA A 292 -8.32 -0.90 -9.56
CA ALA A 292 -9.15 -1.87 -10.27
C ALA A 292 -8.69 -2.03 -11.72
N VAL A 293 -8.77 -3.25 -12.25
CA VAL A 293 -8.57 -3.58 -13.67
C VAL A 293 -9.78 -4.38 -14.13
N GLY A 294 -10.69 -3.74 -14.84
CA GLY A 294 -12.02 -4.31 -15.10
C GLY A 294 -12.76 -4.54 -13.78
N GLU A 295 -13.25 -5.77 -13.59
CA GLU A 295 -13.97 -6.18 -12.36
C GLU A 295 -13.04 -6.69 -11.24
N ARG A 296 -11.74 -6.74 -11.47
CA ARG A 296 -10.76 -7.26 -10.51
C ARG A 296 -10.08 -6.13 -9.77
N SER A 297 -9.97 -6.28 -8.45
CA SER A 297 -9.19 -5.38 -7.61
C SER A 297 -7.79 -5.94 -7.35
N PHE A 298 -6.83 -5.04 -7.28
CA PHE A 298 -5.44 -5.32 -6.95
C PHE A 298 -4.96 -4.39 -5.85
N ILE A 299 -3.99 -4.87 -5.09
CA ILE A 299 -3.30 -4.10 -4.07
C ILE A 299 -1.80 -4.09 -4.40
N SER A 300 -1.21 -2.91 -4.47
CA SER A 300 0.23 -2.72 -4.45
C SER A 300 0.69 -2.41 -3.04
N PHE A 301 1.88 -2.84 -2.67
CA PHE A 301 2.50 -2.53 -1.38
C PHE A 301 4.00 -2.73 -1.50
N HIS A 302 4.74 -2.20 -0.54
CA HIS A 302 6.15 -2.53 -0.42
C HIS A 302 6.39 -3.57 0.68
N ALA A 303 7.52 -4.29 0.57
CA ALA A 303 8.10 -5.05 1.67
C ALA A 303 9.63 -5.03 1.55
N TRP A 304 10.31 -5.26 2.65
CA TRP A 304 11.77 -5.22 2.71
C TRP A 304 12.42 -6.33 1.88
N GLU A 305 13.55 -6.01 1.26
CA GLU A 305 14.43 -7.01 0.65
C GLU A 305 14.92 -8.00 1.71
N ALA A 306 14.65 -9.28 1.48
CA ALA A 306 15.01 -10.34 2.40
C ALA A 306 15.69 -11.49 1.68
N SER A 307 16.67 -12.12 2.34
CA SER A 307 17.27 -13.38 1.90
C SER A 307 16.29 -14.54 2.04
N SER A 308 16.64 -15.70 1.46
CA SER A 308 15.86 -16.94 1.62
C SER A 308 15.71 -17.40 3.08
N GLY A 309 16.61 -16.97 3.97
CA GLY A 309 16.53 -17.18 5.42
C GLY A 309 15.79 -16.08 6.18
N CYS A 310 15.07 -15.21 5.48
CA CYS A 310 14.32 -14.08 6.02
C CYS A 310 15.16 -13.12 6.87
N ARG A 311 16.34 -12.80 6.37
CA ARG A 311 17.24 -11.80 6.97
C ARG A 311 17.28 -10.58 6.06
N LYS A 312 17.27 -9.40 6.64
CA LYS A 312 17.43 -8.14 5.92
C LYS A 312 18.72 -8.18 5.09
N VAL A 313 18.62 -7.86 3.80
CA VAL A 313 19.77 -7.84 2.89
C VAL A 313 20.29 -6.42 2.76
N ASP A 314 19.41 -5.45 2.49
CA ASP A 314 19.78 -4.06 2.25
C ASP A 314 18.63 -3.14 2.72
N ASP A 315 18.83 -1.82 2.71
CA ASP A 315 17.81 -0.82 3.02
C ASP A 315 16.91 -0.53 1.81
N ARG A 316 16.44 -1.60 1.14
CA ARG A 316 15.54 -1.50 -0.01
C ARG A 316 14.19 -2.12 0.30
N ARG A 317 13.15 -1.45 -0.14
CA ARG A 317 11.77 -1.93 -0.11
C ARG A 317 11.30 -2.17 -1.53
N TYR A 318 10.95 -3.39 -1.84
CA TYR A 318 10.54 -3.84 -3.18
C TYR A 318 9.05 -3.65 -3.39
N LEU A 319 8.64 -3.46 -4.66
CA LEU A 319 7.22 -3.41 -5.03
C LEU A 319 6.65 -4.81 -5.17
N TYR A 320 5.50 -5.02 -4.54
CA TYR A 320 4.65 -6.20 -4.68
C TYR A 320 3.29 -5.79 -5.23
N ILE A 321 2.67 -6.68 -6.01
CA ILE A 321 1.29 -6.54 -6.47
C ILE A 321 0.57 -7.88 -6.27
N ALA A 322 -0.60 -7.84 -5.66
CA ALA A 322 -1.41 -9.00 -5.37
C ALA A 322 -2.89 -8.75 -5.73
N PRO A 323 -3.66 -9.79 -6.06
CA PRO A 323 -5.10 -9.65 -6.17
C PRO A 323 -5.73 -9.38 -4.81
N LEU A 324 -6.69 -8.47 -4.78
CA LEU A 324 -7.54 -8.17 -3.64
C LEU A 324 -8.96 -8.63 -3.96
N PHE A 325 -9.56 -9.42 -3.09
CA PHE A 325 -10.93 -9.92 -3.25
C PHE A 325 -11.64 -10.02 -1.90
N TRP A 326 -12.97 -10.16 -1.94
CA TRP A 326 -13.77 -10.27 -0.72
C TRP A 326 -14.30 -11.69 -0.57
N LYS A 327 -14.13 -12.26 0.62
CA LYS A 327 -14.71 -13.53 1.02
C LYS A 327 -15.48 -13.31 2.33
N ASP A 328 -16.76 -13.70 2.33
CA ASP A 328 -17.66 -13.51 3.50
C ASP A 328 -17.69 -12.06 4.01
N GLY A 329 -17.65 -11.08 3.07
CA GLY A 329 -17.64 -9.65 3.37
C GLY A 329 -16.31 -9.08 3.90
N LYS A 330 -15.23 -9.88 3.88
CA LYS A 330 -13.90 -9.47 4.40
C LYS A 330 -12.88 -9.44 3.27
N PRO A 331 -12.00 -8.45 3.23
CA PRO A 331 -10.94 -8.39 2.24
C PRO A 331 -9.93 -9.52 2.45
N GLN A 332 -9.48 -10.09 1.35
CA GLN A 332 -8.45 -11.12 1.30
C GLN A 332 -7.39 -10.71 0.27
N ILE A 333 -6.13 -10.87 0.63
CA ILE A 333 -5.01 -10.60 -0.26
C ILE A 333 -4.48 -11.95 -0.73
N GLY A 334 -4.53 -12.17 -2.05
CA GLY A 334 -4.02 -13.40 -2.67
C GLY A 334 -2.48 -13.40 -2.78
N PRO A 335 -1.91 -14.49 -3.33
CA PRO A 335 -0.49 -14.51 -3.66
C PRO A 335 -0.16 -13.42 -4.68
N SER A 336 1.08 -12.88 -4.64
CA SER A 336 1.48 -11.85 -5.61
C SER A 336 1.47 -12.39 -7.04
N LEU A 337 1.30 -11.48 -8.00
CA LEU A 337 1.42 -11.78 -9.42
C LEU A 337 2.84 -12.25 -9.75
N ARG A 338 2.95 -13.13 -10.75
CA ARG A 338 4.21 -13.73 -11.21
C ARG A 338 4.32 -13.69 -12.72
#